data_88fc541bea334c6918df828e3cd45d0c
#
_entry.id   88fc541bea334c6918df828e3cd45d0c
#
_cell.length_a   1.000
_cell.length_b   1.000
_cell.length_c   1.000
_cell.angle_alpha   90.00
_cell.angle_beta   90.00
_cell.angle_gamma   90.00
#
_symmetry.space_group_name_H-M   'P 1'
#
loop_
_entity.id
_entity.type
_entity.pdbx_description
1 polymer ?
#
loop_
_entity_poly.entity_id
_entity_poly.type
_entity_poly.pdbx_seq_one_letter_code
_entity_poly.pdbx_strand_id
1 'polypeptide(L)'
;MKRFVRMGIDVGGTHTKAVAIDNATHEIIGKSSVKTTHDDVRGVAAGVVQSFQNCLRENNISPEDVVFVAHSTTQATNALIEGDVAKVGVIGMAKGGLEGFLAKRQTRLNDIDLGNKKKIEIVNAFLPVKHLNVDRVSETISSLERERAEVLVSSMAFGVDNGEPERVVYEAASVKSIPTTMASDITKLYGLTRRTRTAAINASILPKMLDTATSTEDSVREAGVNVSLMIMRGDGGVMESMNEKTTCFNHAFRSSSISHGLFDVLESV
;
A
#
# COMPACT_ATOMS: atom_id res chain seq x y z
N MET A 1 -14.61 -33.36 -15.32
CA MET A 1 -13.41 -33.01 -14.53
C MET A 1 -13.66 -31.61 -13.95
N LYS A 2 -13.45 -31.39 -12.66
CA LYS A 2 -13.59 -30.07 -12.05
C LYS A 2 -12.48 -29.19 -12.61
N ARG A 3 -12.84 -28.06 -13.22
CA ARG A 3 -11.89 -27.10 -13.79
C ARG A 3 -11.49 -26.11 -12.70
N PHE A 4 -10.22 -25.87 -12.49
CA PHE A 4 -9.73 -24.84 -11.59
C PHE A 4 -9.27 -23.63 -12.38
N VAL A 5 -9.73 -22.45 -11.99
CA VAL A 5 -9.50 -21.20 -12.71
C VAL A 5 -8.75 -20.21 -11.82
N ARG A 6 -7.75 -19.53 -12.38
CA ARG A 6 -7.10 -18.35 -11.78
C ARG A 6 -7.61 -17.11 -12.48
N MET A 7 -7.90 -16.07 -11.71
CA MET A 7 -8.33 -14.79 -12.27
C MET A 7 -7.37 -13.67 -11.90
N GLY A 8 -7.11 -12.81 -12.87
CA GLY A 8 -6.36 -11.56 -12.69
C GLY A 8 -7.27 -10.37 -12.94
N ILE A 9 -7.15 -9.34 -12.10
CA ILE A 9 -7.86 -8.07 -12.25
C ILE A 9 -6.82 -6.95 -12.37
N ASP A 10 -6.97 -6.11 -13.40
CA ASP A 10 -6.15 -4.92 -13.60
C ASP A 10 -7.06 -3.68 -13.66
N VAL A 11 -6.89 -2.78 -12.71
CA VAL A 11 -7.61 -1.52 -12.64
C VAL A 11 -6.72 -0.41 -13.19
N GLY A 12 -6.84 -0.16 -14.49
CA GLY A 12 -6.15 0.94 -15.15
C GLY A 12 -6.91 2.26 -15.04
N GLY A 13 -6.27 3.36 -15.41
CA GLY A 13 -6.90 4.69 -15.41
C GLY A 13 -8.10 4.82 -16.37
N THR A 14 -8.11 4.06 -17.47
CA THR A 14 -9.17 4.13 -18.51
C THR A 14 -10.04 2.89 -18.58
N HIS A 15 -9.49 1.73 -18.34
CA HIS A 15 -10.19 0.44 -18.42
C HIS A 15 -9.82 -0.45 -17.24
N THR A 16 -10.83 -1.13 -16.71
CA THR A 16 -10.71 -2.23 -15.77
C THR A 16 -10.86 -3.53 -16.54
N LYS A 17 -9.93 -4.46 -16.35
CA LYS A 17 -9.84 -5.72 -17.09
C LYS A 17 -9.85 -6.89 -16.12
N ALA A 18 -10.54 -7.96 -16.53
CA ALA A 18 -10.48 -9.26 -15.89
C ALA A 18 -10.02 -10.32 -16.90
N VAL A 19 -9.15 -11.21 -16.46
CA VAL A 19 -8.63 -12.33 -17.27
C VAL A 19 -8.77 -13.61 -16.47
N ALA A 20 -9.28 -14.67 -17.10
CA ALA A 20 -9.39 -16.00 -16.53
C ALA A 20 -8.39 -16.94 -17.23
N ILE A 21 -7.68 -17.73 -16.43
CA ILE A 21 -6.64 -18.66 -16.88
C ILE A 21 -6.97 -20.04 -16.31
N ASP A 22 -6.92 -21.07 -17.15
CA ASP A 22 -7.00 -22.45 -16.70
C ASP A 22 -5.77 -22.81 -15.86
N ASN A 23 -6.01 -23.31 -14.63
CA ASN A 23 -4.92 -23.59 -13.71
C ASN A 23 -4.03 -24.77 -14.12
N ALA A 24 -4.52 -25.67 -14.97
CA ALA A 24 -3.78 -26.85 -15.41
C ALA A 24 -2.99 -26.58 -16.70
N THR A 25 -3.61 -25.92 -17.69
CA THR A 25 -3.02 -25.66 -19.00
C THR A 25 -2.29 -24.32 -19.09
N HIS A 26 -2.59 -23.40 -18.16
CA HIS A 26 -2.14 -22.00 -18.17
C HIS A 26 -2.63 -21.20 -19.40
N GLU A 27 -3.64 -21.70 -20.09
CA GLU A 27 -4.25 -21.00 -21.23
C GLU A 27 -5.24 -19.94 -20.74
N ILE A 28 -5.31 -18.83 -21.48
CA ILE A 28 -6.34 -17.82 -21.24
C ILE A 28 -7.67 -18.34 -21.76
N ILE A 29 -8.63 -18.48 -20.87
CA ILE A 29 -9.95 -19.04 -21.16
C ILE A 29 -11.08 -18.02 -21.13
N GLY A 30 -10.77 -16.79 -20.67
CA GLY A 30 -11.73 -15.71 -20.65
C GLY A 30 -11.06 -14.35 -20.47
N LYS A 31 -11.68 -13.33 -21.04
CA LYS A 31 -11.28 -11.92 -20.89
C LYS A 31 -12.51 -11.04 -20.87
N SER A 32 -12.47 -10.00 -20.05
CA SER A 32 -13.46 -8.91 -20.07
C SER A 32 -12.75 -7.58 -19.85
N SER A 33 -13.28 -6.52 -20.47
CA SER A 33 -12.78 -5.17 -20.29
C SER A 33 -13.94 -4.20 -20.27
N VAL A 34 -13.99 -3.35 -19.25
CA VAL A 34 -14.98 -2.29 -19.09
C VAL A 34 -14.26 -0.94 -18.89
N LYS A 35 -14.93 0.17 -19.12
CA LYS A 35 -14.38 1.48 -18.74
C LYS A 35 -14.24 1.56 -17.24
N THR A 36 -13.13 2.15 -16.78
CA THR A 36 -12.94 2.42 -15.34
C THR A 36 -13.94 3.46 -14.89
N THR A 37 -14.66 3.13 -13.80
CA THR A 37 -15.81 3.92 -13.31
C THR A 37 -15.35 4.89 -12.23
N HIS A 38 -14.68 6.01 -12.60
CA HIS A 38 -14.26 7.03 -11.63
C HIS A 38 -15.43 7.84 -11.06
N ASP A 39 -16.48 8.03 -11.87
CA ASP A 39 -17.65 8.86 -11.54
C ASP A 39 -18.82 8.06 -10.92
N ASP A 40 -18.67 6.75 -10.71
CA ASP A 40 -19.68 5.92 -10.07
C ASP A 40 -19.69 6.15 -8.55
N VAL A 41 -20.85 5.99 -7.92
CA VAL A 41 -21.00 6.08 -6.45
C VAL A 41 -20.07 5.10 -5.71
N ARG A 42 -19.79 3.96 -6.33
CA ARG A 42 -18.84 2.94 -5.84
C ARG A 42 -17.42 3.15 -6.38
N GLY A 43 -17.16 4.25 -7.09
CA GLY A 43 -15.88 4.53 -7.70
C GLY A 43 -15.41 3.40 -8.64
N VAL A 44 -14.13 3.08 -8.61
CA VAL A 44 -13.53 2.02 -9.45
C VAL A 44 -14.06 0.62 -9.16
N ALA A 45 -14.64 0.39 -7.98
CA ALA A 45 -15.21 -0.90 -7.58
C ALA A 45 -16.33 -1.38 -8.52
N ALA A 46 -17.16 -0.46 -9.02
CA ALA A 46 -18.22 -0.80 -9.96
C ALA A 46 -17.65 -1.44 -11.24
N GLY A 47 -16.57 -0.89 -11.80
CA GLY A 47 -15.88 -1.46 -12.95
C GLY A 47 -15.24 -2.81 -12.66
N VAL A 48 -14.70 -3.00 -11.44
CA VAL A 48 -14.16 -4.30 -10.99
C VAL A 48 -15.24 -5.36 -10.97
N VAL A 49 -16.37 -5.11 -10.27
CA VAL A 49 -17.51 -6.02 -10.23
C VAL A 49 -17.96 -6.38 -11.63
N GLN A 50 -18.18 -5.37 -12.48
CA GLN A 50 -18.71 -5.57 -13.84
C GLN A 50 -17.73 -6.39 -14.70
N SER A 51 -16.44 -6.05 -14.71
CA SER A 51 -15.46 -6.78 -15.53
C SER A 51 -15.30 -8.23 -15.07
N PHE A 52 -15.30 -8.45 -13.76
CA PHE A 52 -15.17 -9.77 -13.15
C PHE A 52 -16.38 -10.65 -13.45
N GLN A 53 -17.59 -10.16 -13.18
CA GLN A 53 -18.84 -10.88 -13.46
C GLN A 53 -19.03 -11.16 -14.95
N ASN A 54 -18.70 -10.19 -15.81
CA ASN A 54 -18.74 -10.41 -17.26
C ASN A 54 -17.78 -11.53 -17.68
N CYS A 55 -16.54 -11.52 -17.14
CA CYS A 55 -15.56 -12.56 -17.45
C CYS A 55 -16.08 -13.96 -17.08
N LEU A 56 -16.67 -14.11 -15.90
CA LEU A 56 -17.28 -15.37 -15.47
C LEU A 56 -18.41 -15.81 -16.38
N ARG A 57 -19.40 -14.91 -16.60
CA ARG A 57 -20.63 -15.20 -17.33
C ARG A 57 -20.39 -15.50 -18.82
N GLU A 58 -19.60 -14.67 -19.50
CA GLU A 58 -19.36 -14.78 -20.95
C GLU A 58 -18.52 -16.01 -21.31
N ASN A 59 -17.75 -16.53 -20.37
CA ASN A 59 -16.89 -17.70 -20.58
C ASN A 59 -17.39 -18.96 -19.85
N ASN A 60 -18.62 -18.93 -19.31
CA ASN A 60 -19.26 -20.04 -18.60
C ASN A 60 -18.38 -20.60 -17.46
N ILE A 61 -17.75 -19.71 -16.69
CA ILE A 61 -16.92 -20.06 -15.54
C ILE A 61 -17.78 -19.99 -14.30
N SER A 62 -17.87 -21.10 -13.56
CA SER A 62 -18.54 -21.12 -12.26
C SER A 62 -17.69 -20.43 -11.19
N PRO A 63 -18.28 -19.57 -10.33
CA PRO A 63 -17.55 -18.97 -9.20
C PRO A 63 -16.82 -19.98 -8.31
N GLU A 64 -17.39 -21.18 -8.15
CA GLU A 64 -16.82 -22.30 -7.35
C GLU A 64 -15.55 -22.93 -7.98
N ASP A 65 -15.32 -22.69 -9.26
CA ASP A 65 -14.12 -23.17 -9.96
C ASP A 65 -12.95 -22.19 -9.82
N VAL A 66 -13.21 -20.96 -9.36
CA VAL A 66 -12.16 -19.96 -9.13
C VAL A 66 -11.42 -20.29 -7.84
N VAL A 67 -10.13 -20.59 -7.95
CA VAL A 67 -9.27 -20.96 -6.82
C VAL A 67 -8.24 -19.90 -6.46
N PHE A 68 -8.12 -18.86 -7.26
CA PHE A 68 -7.15 -17.78 -7.06
C PHE A 68 -7.59 -16.51 -7.76
N VAL A 69 -7.51 -15.38 -7.07
CA VAL A 69 -7.75 -14.04 -7.63
C VAL A 69 -6.60 -13.12 -7.27
N ALA A 70 -6.02 -12.45 -8.26
CA ALA A 70 -4.97 -11.46 -8.06
C ALA A 70 -5.36 -10.10 -8.64
N HIS A 71 -5.03 -9.03 -7.93
CA HIS A 71 -5.22 -7.64 -8.34
C HIS A 71 -3.87 -6.99 -8.64
N SER A 72 -3.80 -6.18 -9.71
CA SER A 72 -2.61 -5.40 -10.06
C SER A 72 -2.41 -4.20 -9.12
N THR A 73 -1.20 -3.65 -9.08
CA THR A 73 -0.85 -2.43 -8.31
C THR A 73 -0.77 -1.18 -9.17
N THR A 74 -1.34 -1.18 -10.38
CA THR A 74 -1.35 -0.04 -11.32
C THR A 74 -1.91 1.23 -10.67
N GLN A 75 -2.90 1.10 -9.76
CA GLN A 75 -3.48 2.21 -9.01
C GLN A 75 -2.46 2.94 -8.12
N ALA A 76 -1.46 2.25 -7.58
CA ALA A 76 -0.40 2.87 -6.78
C ALA A 76 0.41 3.86 -7.62
N THR A 77 0.80 3.45 -8.83
CA THR A 77 1.53 4.31 -9.77
C THR A 77 0.66 5.48 -10.24
N ASN A 78 -0.60 5.22 -10.56
CA ASN A 78 -1.54 6.26 -10.99
C ASN A 78 -1.75 7.30 -9.88
N ALA A 79 -1.92 6.88 -8.63
CA ALA A 79 -2.07 7.78 -7.48
C ALA A 79 -0.90 8.78 -7.37
N LEU A 80 0.34 8.32 -7.56
CA LEU A 80 1.51 9.20 -7.56
C LEU A 80 1.52 10.15 -8.77
N ILE A 81 1.26 9.65 -9.98
CA ILE A 81 1.22 10.46 -11.20
C ILE A 81 0.11 11.52 -11.12
N GLU A 82 -1.04 11.16 -10.58
CA GLU A 82 -2.21 12.02 -10.42
C GLU A 82 -2.09 12.95 -9.21
N GLY A 83 -1.18 12.67 -8.26
CA GLY A 83 -1.03 13.40 -7.00
C GLY A 83 -2.19 13.12 -6.02
N ASP A 84 -2.89 12.02 -6.20
CA ASP A 84 -3.93 11.50 -5.30
C ASP A 84 -3.27 10.73 -4.15
N VAL A 85 -2.58 11.47 -3.29
CA VAL A 85 -1.71 10.96 -2.24
C VAL A 85 -2.03 11.58 -0.89
N ALA A 86 -1.90 10.80 0.17
CA ALA A 86 -2.14 11.25 1.53
C ALA A 86 -0.98 12.12 2.06
N LYS A 87 -1.31 13.04 2.97
CA LYS A 87 -0.33 13.81 3.73
C LYS A 87 0.36 12.94 4.78
N VAL A 88 1.69 12.96 4.79
CA VAL A 88 2.50 12.05 5.57
C VAL A 88 3.08 12.71 6.82
N GLY A 89 2.85 12.09 7.97
CA GLY A 89 3.52 12.40 9.24
C GLY A 89 4.76 11.53 9.43
N VAL A 90 5.95 12.11 9.48
CA VAL A 90 7.20 11.39 9.70
C VAL A 90 7.61 11.50 11.17
N ILE A 91 7.77 10.37 11.85
CA ILE A 91 8.32 10.28 13.21
C ILE A 91 9.74 9.72 13.13
N GLY A 92 10.73 10.62 13.18
CA GLY A 92 12.12 10.26 13.25
C GLY A 92 12.53 9.85 14.66
N MET A 93 13.40 8.85 14.80
CA MET A 93 13.85 8.32 16.11
C MET A 93 15.33 8.01 16.11
N ALA A 94 15.97 8.19 17.28
CA ALA A 94 17.34 7.76 17.56
C ALA A 94 17.60 7.66 19.07
N LYS A 95 18.71 7.05 19.46
CA LYS A 95 19.09 6.87 20.87
C LYS A 95 19.37 8.18 21.60
N GLY A 96 19.90 9.19 20.92
CA GLY A 96 20.21 10.50 21.50
C GLY A 96 21.67 10.93 21.28
N GLY A 97 22.12 11.99 21.96
CA GLY A 97 23.47 12.54 21.77
C GLY A 97 23.71 13.03 20.35
N LEU A 98 24.92 12.84 19.83
CA LEU A 98 25.32 13.22 18.47
C LEU A 98 24.51 12.43 17.43
N GLU A 99 24.27 11.14 17.67
CA GLU A 99 23.40 10.32 16.83
C GLU A 99 22.01 10.93 16.69
N GLY A 100 21.41 11.33 17.83
CA GLY A 100 20.08 11.95 17.83
C GLY A 100 20.04 13.27 17.05
N PHE A 101 21.06 14.10 17.14
CA PHE A 101 21.16 15.35 16.38
C PHE A 101 21.23 15.09 14.87
N LEU A 102 22.08 14.15 14.44
CA LEU A 102 22.23 13.79 13.04
C LEU A 102 20.95 13.12 12.51
N ALA A 103 20.38 12.18 13.25
CA ALA A 103 19.17 11.47 12.88
C ALA A 103 17.97 12.42 12.73
N LYS A 104 17.80 13.38 13.65
CA LYS A 104 16.77 14.41 13.56
C LYS A 104 16.85 15.20 12.25
N ARG A 105 18.09 15.50 11.80
CA ARG A 105 18.30 16.20 10.53
C ARG A 105 18.04 15.29 9.33
N GLN A 106 18.44 14.01 9.41
CA GLN A 106 18.31 13.05 8.32
C GLN A 106 16.88 12.54 8.12
N THR A 107 16.06 12.48 9.17
CA THR A 107 14.65 12.07 9.09
C THR A 107 13.70 13.21 8.78
N ARG A 108 14.17 14.46 8.91
CA ARG A 108 13.37 15.63 8.55
C ARG A 108 13.32 15.76 7.03
N LEU A 109 12.17 15.45 6.46
CA LEU A 109 11.93 15.58 5.03
C LEU A 109 11.22 16.89 4.72
N ASN A 110 11.54 17.47 3.57
CA ASN A 110 10.69 18.46 2.91
C ASN A 110 9.58 17.74 2.14
N ASP A 111 8.60 18.49 1.66
CA ASP A 111 7.62 17.97 0.70
C ASP A 111 8.34 17.28 -0.46
N ILE A 112 7.77 16.17 -0.93
CA ILE A 112 8.34 15.40 -2.03
C ILE A 112 7.64 15.83 -3.30
N ASP A 113 8.39 16.42 -4.22
CA ASP A 113 7.90 16.82 -5.52
C ASP A 113 7.62 15.57 -6.39
N LEU A 114 6.43 15.53 -6.97
CA LEU A 114 5.97 14.47 -7.90
C LEU A 114 5.94 14.97 -9.37
N GLY A 115 6.37 16.20 -9.61
CA GLY A 115 6.24 16.86 -10.90
C GLY A 115 4.86 17.51 -11.12
N ASN A 116 4.75 18.32 -12.17
CA ASN A 116 3.48 18.97 -12.57
C ASN A 116 2.76 19.72 -11.44
N LYS A 117 3.50 20.36 -10.53
CA LYS A 117 3.00 21.06 -9.33
C LYS A 117 2.31 20.15 -8.29
N LYS A 118 2.48 18.85 -8.40
CA LYS A 118 1.99 17.86 -7.44
C LYS A 118 3.09 17.53 -6.45
N LYS A 119 2.70 17.25 -5.21
CA LYS A 119 3.67 16.94 -4.14
C LYS A 119 3.03 16.05 -3.08
N ILE A 120 3.87 15.29 -2.37
CA ILE A 120 3.49 14.67 -1.10
C ILE A 120 3.80 15.68 0.00
N GLU A 121 2.78 16.13 0.72
CA GLU A 121 2.98 17.03 1.86
C GLU A 121 3.53 16.25 3.05
N ILE A 122 4.57 16.80 3.70
CA ILE A 122 5.26 16.15 4.82
C ILE A 122 5.18 17.02 6.07
N VAL A 123 4.78 16.42 7.17
CA VAL A 123 4.93 16.98 8.52
C VAL A 123 5.87 16.09 9.33
N ASN A 124 6.70 16.71 10.18
CA ASN A 124 7.80 15.99 10.83
C ASN A 124 7.74 16.11 12.35
N ALA A 125 7.92 14.99 13.03
CA ALA A 125 8.19 14.92 14.46
C ALA A 125 9.47 14.13 14.74
N PHE A 126 10.06 14.34 15.91
CA PHE A 126 11.23 13.59 16.33
C PHE A 126 11.08 13.12 17.79
N LEU A 127 11.26 11.84 18.02
CA LEU A 127 11.08 11.20 19.31
C LEU A 127 12.37 10.46 19.73
N PRO A 128 13.12 10.97 20.74
CA PRO A 128 14.27 10.22 21.26
C PRO A 128 13.85 8.91 21.91
N VAL A 129 14.51 7.80 21.54
CA VAL A 129 14.16 6.45 22.00
C VAL A 129 14.17 6.31 23.52
N LYS A 130 15.04 7.03 24.23
CA LYS A 130 15.07 7.06 25.71
C LYS A 130 13.77 7.58 26.33
N HIS A 131 12.94 8.28 25.58
CA HIS A 131 11.64 8.82 26.00
C HIS A 131 10.46 8.09 25.31
N LEU A 132 10.78 6.95 24.66
CA LEU A 132 9.76 6.16 23.95
C LEU A 132 8.90 5.44 24.99
N ASN A 133 7.67 5.91 25.14
CA ASN A 133 6.59 5.26 25.88
C ASN A 133 5.26 5.54 25.19
N VAL A 134 4.23 4.80 25.56
CA VAL A 134 2.91 4.87 24.91
C VAL A 134 2.34 6.29 24.90
N ASP A 135 2.45 7.02 26.03
CA ASP A 135 1.89 8.37 26.17
C ASP A 135 2.59 9.35 25.21
N ARG A 136 3.92 9.35 25.21
CA ARG A 136 4.72 10.22 24.31
C ARG A 136 4.49 9.92 22.83
N VAL A 137 4.37 8.64 22.48
CA VAL A 137 4.05 8.24 21.11
C VAL A 137 2.64 8.74 20.75
N SER A 138 1.66 8.53 21.62
CA SER A 138 0.28 8.99 21.40
C SER A 138 0.18 10.53 21.28
N GLU A 139 0.89 11.27 22.13
CA GLU A 139 0.99 12.74 22.04
C GLU A 139 1.59 13.18 20.69
N THR A 140 2.69 12.51 20.26
CA THR A 140 3.35 12.81 19.00
C THR A 140 2.44 12.53 17.80
N ILE A 141 1.75 11.38 17.80
CA ILE A 141 0.77 11.04 16.77
C ILE A 141 -0.35 12.10 16.74
N SER A 142 -0.92 12.45 17.90
CA SER A 142 -1.99 13.45 17.99
C SER A 142 -1.53 14.84 17.55
N SER A 143 -0.24 15.18 17.69
CA SER A 143 0.32 16.41 17.15
C SER A 143 0.34 16.39 15.62
N LEU A 144 0.75 15.28 15.01
CA LEU A 144 0.77 15.13 13.55
C LEU A 144 -0.64 15.10 12.95
N GLU A 145 -1.62 14.48 13.65
CA GLU A 145 -3.04 14.52 13.26
C GLU A 145 -3.57 15.96 13.23
N ARG A 146 -3.21 16.80 14.20
CA ARG A 146 -3.58 18.23 14.20
C ARG A 146 -2.98 19.00 13.02
N GLU A 147 -1.83 18.54 12.52
CA GLU A 147 -1.21 19.06 11.30
C GLU A 147 -1.78 18.39 10.02
N ARG A 148 -2.86 17.60 10.18
CA ARG A 148 -3.57 16.88 9.11
C ARG A 148 -2.74 15.78 8.44
N ALA A 149 -1.84 15.13 9.16
CA ALA A 149 -1.25 13.88 8.67
C ALA A 149 -2.34 12.80 8.62
N GLU A 150 -2.47 12.15 7.49
CA GLU A 150 -3.45 11.08 7.24
C GLU A 150 -2.80 9.71 7.39
N VAL A 151 -1.50 9.64 7.20
CA VAL A 151 -0.68 8.43 7.30
C VAL A 151 0.62 8.73 8.02
N LEU A 152 1.25 7.70 8.59
CA LEU A 152 2.47 7.87 9.35
C LEU A 152 3.63 7.05 8.79
N VAL A 153 4.83 7.57 9.04
CA VAL A 153 6.09 6.85 8.87
C VAL A 153 6.84 6.84 10.18
N SER A 154 7.21 5.67 10.66
CA SER A 154 8.18 5.53 11.75
C SER A 154 9.56 5.21 11.16
N SER A 155 10.57 6.01 11.53
CA SER A 155 11.93 5.86 10.98
C SER A 155 12.99 6.04 12.05
N MET A 156 13.69 4.96 12.38
CA MET A 156 14.71 4.89 13.39
C MET A 156 16.13 4.88 12.79
N ALA A 157 17.05 5.65 13.35
CA ALA A 157 18.47 5.47 13.06
C ALA A 157 18.87 4.03 13.42
N PHE A 158 19.52 3.33 12.49
CA PHE A 158 19.85 1.90 12.62
C PHE A 158 18.61 0.97 12.84
N GLY A 159 17.42 1.40 12.43
CA GLY A 159 16.19 0.60 12.52
C GLY A 159 16.27 -0.73 11.77
N VAL A 160 17.17 -0.86 10.81
CA VAL A 160 17.45 -2.13 10.10
C VAL A 160 17.99 -3.20 11.05
N ASP A 161 18.79 -2.80 12.04
CA ASP A 161 19.36 -3.71 13.03
C ASP A 161 18.41 -3.93 14.22
N ASN A 162 17.61 -2.91 14.54
CA ASN A 162 16.61 -2.96 15.60
C ASN A 162 15.37 -2.13 15.24
N GLY A 163 14.35 -2.76 14.70
CA GLY A 163 13.07 -2.14 14.31
C GLY A 163 12.08 -1.96 15.47
N GLU A 164 12.43 -2.37 16.69
CA GLU A 164 11.51 -2.31 17.85
C GLU A 164 10.92 -0.91 18.11
N PRO A 165 11.70 0.19 18.10
CA PRO A 165 11.13 1.51 18.28
C PRO A 165 10.15 1.92 17.17
N GLU A 166 10.40 1.48 15.93
CA GLU A 166 9.45 1.72 14.82
C GLU A 166 8.14 0.96 15.03
N ARG A 167 8.22 -0.27 15.58
CA ARG A 167 7.06 -1.11 15.89
C ARG A 167 6.20 -0.52 17.00
N VAL A 168 6.78 0.04 18.05
CA VAL A 168 6.03 0.72 19.12
C VAL A 168 5.16 1.85 18.56
N VAL A 169 5.71 2.65 17.64
CA VAL A 169 4.94 3.71 16.96
C VAL A 169 3.83 3.11 16.10
N TYR A 170 4.15 2.06 15.34
CA TYR A 170 3.21 1.35 14.51
C TYR A 170 2.01 0.80 15.31
N GLU A 171 2.27 0.13 16.43
CA GLU A 171 1.22 -0.44 17.29
C GLU A 171 0.34 0.67 17.89
N ALA A 172 0.93 1.77 18.35
CA ALA A 172 0.16 2.90 18.87
C ALA A 172 -0.71 3.57 17.80
N ALA A 173 -0.22 3.68 16.57
CA ALA A 173 -0.99 4.21 15.45
C ALA A 173 -2.12 3.26 15.01
N SER A 174 -1.89 1.95 15.08
CA SER A 174 -2.88 0.92 14.74
C SER A 174 -4.11 0.99 15.64
N VAL A 175 -3.93 1.30 16.93
CA VAL A 175 -5.06 1.52 17.87
C VAL A 175 -5.97 2.68 17.41
N LYS A 176 -5.40 3.66 16.71
CA LYS A 176 -6.13 4.79 16.13
C LYS A 176 -6.56 4.56 14.68
N SER A 177 -6.34 3.38 14.13
CA SER A 177 -6.61 3.05 12.73
C SER A 177 -5.87 3.95 11.73
N ILE A 178 -4.70 4.50 12.09
CA ILE A 178 -3.90 5.34 11.20
C ILE A 178 -2.92 4.46 10.42
N PRO A 179 -2.99 4.41 9.08
CA PRO A 179 -2.06 3.64 8.27
C PRO A 179 -0.62 4.09 8.52
N THR A 180 0.26 3.16 8.83
CA THR A 180 1.64 3.48 9.25
C THR A 180 2.64 2.57 8.56
N THR A 181 3.69 3.16 8.01
CA THR A 181 4.82 2.46 7.37
C THR A 181 6.04 2.49 8.29
N MET A 182 6.57 1.32 8.61
CA MET A 182 7.88 1.19 9.26
C MET A 182 8.98 1.27 8.20
N ALA A 183 9.89 2.23 8.31
CA ALA A 183 10.91 2.47 7.29
C ALA A 183 11.89 1.30 7.13
N SER A 184 12.22 0.62 8.22
CA SER A 184 13.10 -0.56 8.20
C SER A 184 12.48 -1.79 7.51
N ASP A 185 11.14 -1.81 7.34
CA ASP A 185 10.47 -2.92 6.65
C ASP A 185 10.38 -2.70 5.14
N ILE A 186 10.33 -1.44 4.70
CA ILE A 186 10.27 -1.13 3.27
C ILE A 186 11.60 -1.40 2.59
N THR A 187 12.70 -0.99 3.22
CA THR A 187 14.04 -1.22 2.68
C THR A 187 15.03 -1.52 3.79
N LYS A 188 15.91 -2.47 3.54
CA LYS A 188 16.99 -2.85 4.45
C LYS A 188 18.27 -2.00 4.25
N LEU A 189 18.17 -0.87 3.56
CA LEU A 189 19.30 0.05 3.35
C LEU A 189 19.59 0.87 4.60
N TYR A 190 20.88 1.06 4.91
CA TYR A 190 21.33 1.84 6.06
C TYR A 190 21.13 3.36 5.89
N GLY A 191 21.06 3.87 4.67
CA GLY A 191 20.87 5.30 4.37
C GLY A 191 19.56 5.84 4.94
N LEU A 192 19.63 6.46 6.15
CA LEU A 192 18.46 6.88 6.92
C LEU A 192 17.54 7.82 6.14
N THR A 193 18.06 8.87 5.50
CA THR A 193 17.26 9.82 4.71
C THR A 193 16.57 9.13 3.53
N ARG A 194 17.29 8.29 2.78
CA ARG A 194 16.74 7.56 1.65
C ARG A 194 15.64 6.60 2.11
N ARG A 195 15.90 5.83 3.16
CA ARG A 195 14.92 4.90 3.74
C ARG A 195 13.66 5.62 4.21
N THR A 196 13.82 6.75 4.92
CA THR A 196 12.67 7.57 5.38
C THR A 196 11.86 8.11 4.20
N ARG A 197 12.54 8.61 3.15
CA ARG A 197 11.87 9.13 1.95
C ARG A 197 11.11 8.03 1.21
N THR A 198 11.71 6.85 1.03
CA THR A 198 11.02 5.70 0.42
C THR A 198 9.80 5.29 1.22
N ALA A 199 9.91 5.25 2.54
CA ALA A 199 8.78 4.94 3.41
C ALA A 199 7.68 6.01 3.33
N ALA A 200 8.02 7.29 3.17
CA ALA A 200 7.06 8.37 3.01
C ALA A 200 6.28 8.24 1.69
N ILE A 201 6.96 7.92 0.59
CA ILE A 201 6.30 7.68 -0.70
C ILE A 201 5.35 6.47 -0.58
N ASN A 202 5.81 5.37 0.03
CA ASN A 202 4.95 4.21 0.25
C ASN A 202 3.74 4.53 1.13
N ALA A 203 3.93 5.24 2.24
CA ALA A 203 2.85 5.61 3.14
C ALA A 203 1.79 6.47 2.44
N SER A 204 2.20 7.40 1.58
CA SER A 204 1.30 8.35 0.92
C SER A 204 0.25 7.69 0.02
N ILE A 205 0.51 6.51 -0.49
CA ILE A 205 -0.40 5.76 -1.37
C ILE A 205 -1.23 4.70 -0.63
N LEU A 206 -0.92 4.42 0.65
CA LEU A 206 -1.61 3.35 1.42
C LEU A 206 -3.13 3.50 1.45
N PRO A 207 -3.73 4.66 1.75
CA PRO A 207 -5.19 4.78 1.80
C PRO A 207 -5.84 4.38 0.47
N LYS A 208 -5.30 4.85 -0.65
CA LYS A 208 -5.81 4.52 -1.98
C LYS A 208 -5.73 3.03 -2.29
N MET A 209 -4.62 2.41 -1.90
CA MET A 209 -4.42 0.97 -2.10
C MET A 209 -5.35 0.14 -1.21
N LEU A 210 -5.56 0.56 0.04
CA LEU A 210 -6.48 -0.07 0.97
C LEU A 210 -7.91 -0.03 0.44
N ASP A 211 -8.39 1.15 0.03
CA ASP A 211 -9.74 1.33 -0.53
C ASP A 211 -9.95 0.45 -1.77
N THR A 212 -8.97 0.43 -2.68
CA THR A 212 -9.06 -0.36 -3.90
C THR A 212 -9.06 -1.86 -3.61
N ALA A 213 -8.21 -2.32 -2.69
CA ALA A 213 -8.14 -3.73 -2.30
C ALA A 213 -9.43 -4.19 -1.63
N THR A 214 -9.94 -3.42 -0.66
CA THR A 214 -11.21 -3.72 0.03
C THR A 214 -12.38 -3.77 -0.97
N SER A 215 -12.50 -2.75 -1.80
CA SER A 215 -13.56 -2.70 -2.83
C SER A 215 -13.48 -3.85 -3.83
N THR A 216 -12.26 -4.28 -4.18
CA THR A 216 -12.05 -5.44 -5.07
C THR A 216 -12.43 -6.74 -4.38
N GLU A 217 -12.05 -6.92 -3.12
CA GLU A 217 -12.38 -8.12 -2.35
C GLU A 217 -13.89 -8.28 -2.18
N ASP A 218 -14.58 -7.18 -1.80
CA ASP A 218 -16.04 -7.16 -1.70
C ASP A 218 -16.69 -7.51 -3.05
N SER A 219 -16.16 -6.97 -4.14
CA SER A 219 -16.63 -7.24 -5.51
C SER A 219 -16.49 -8.72 -5.91
N VAL A 220 -15.37 -9.34 -5.54
CA VAL A 220 -15.12 -10.77 -5.79
C VAL A 220 -16.08 -11.64 -4.98
N ARG A 221 -16.33 -11.27 -3.72
CA ARG A 221 -17.31 -11.95 -2.85
C ARG A 221 -18.75 -11.80 -3.37
N GLU A 222 -19.14 -10.59 -3.82
CA GLU A 222 -20.47 -10.35 -4.45
C GLU A 222 -20.67 -11.20 -5.71
N ALA A 223 -19.59 -11.50 -6.44
CA ALA A 223 -19.66 -12.40 -7.59
C ALA A 223 -19.77 -13.90 -7.22
N GLY A 224 -19.83 -14.22 -5.92
CA GLY A 224 -19.93 -15.59 -5.42
C GLY A 224 -18.60 -16.34 -5.32
N VAL A 225 -17.48 -15.66 -5.47
CA VAL A 225 -16.14 -16.24 -5.36
C VAL A 225 -15.62 -16.08 -3.94
N ASN A 226 -15.34 -17.20 -3.28
CA ASN A 226 -14.93 -17.24 -1.88
C ASN A 226 -13.45 -17.64 -1.73
N VAL A 227 -12.57 -16.80 -2.29
CA VAL A 227 -11.10 -16.94 -2.15
C VAL A 227 -10.50 -15.62 -1.69
N SER A 228 -9.37 -15.69 -0.98
CA SER A 228 -8.64 -14.47 -0.59
C SER A 228 -8.13 -13.74 -1.84
N LEU A 229 -8.28 -12.42 -1.83
CA LEU A 229 -7.70 -11.57 -2.86
C LEU A 229 -6.18 -11.48 -2.65
N MET A 230 -5.43 -11.72 -3.70
CA MET A 230 -3.98 -11.52 -3.73
C MET A 230 -3.64 -10.23 -4.45
N ILE A 231 -2.67 -9.49 -3.95
CA ILE A 231 -2.15 -8.28 -4.60
C ILE A 231 -0.82 -8.60 -5.25
N MET A 232 -0.67 -8.26 -6.53
CA MET A 232 0.59 -8.41 -7.23
C MET A 232 1.58 -7.33 -6.82
N ARG A 233 2.80 -7.74 -6.52
CA ARG A 233 3.90 -6.84 -6.21
C ARG A 233 4.66 -6.45 -7.48
N GLY A 234 5.39 -5.32 -7.43
CA GLY A 234 6.22 -4.87 -8.55
C GLY A 234 7.35 -5.83 -8.96
N ASP A 235 7.76 -6.74 -8.05
CA ASP A 235 8.75 -7.79 -8.32
C ASP A 235 8.16 -9.09 -8.91
N GLY A 236 6.86 -9.09 -9.22
CA GLY A 236 6.14 -10.25 -9.75
C GLY A 236 5.65 -11.24 -8.68
N GLY A 237 5.97 -11.03 -7.41
CA GLY A 237 5.41 -11.79 -6.30
C GLY A 237 3.95 -11.41 -6.02
N VAL A 238 3.27 -12.21 -5.19
CA VAL A 238 1.92 -11.92 -4.70
C VAL A 238 1.90 -11.89 -3.18
N MET A 239 0.96 -11.14 -2.62
CA MET A 239 0.68 -11.07 -1.19
C MET A 239 -0.82 -11.08 -0.95
N GLU A 240 -1.28 -11.62 0.17
CA GLU A 240 -2.69 -11.63 0.54
C GLU A 240 -3.17 -10.21 0.88
N SER A 241 -4.35 -9.83 0.38
CA SER A 241 -4.87 -8.47 0.56
C SER A 241 -5.30 -8.19 1.99
N MET A 242 -6.04 -9.10 2.60
CA MET A 242 -6.53 -8.96 3.99
C MET A 242 -6.98 -10.29 4.57
N ASN A 243 -6.71 -10.53 5.84
CA ASN A 243 -7.49 -11.41 6.69
C ASN A 243 -8.16 -10.55 7.77
N GLU A 244 -9.37 -10.88 8.22
CA GLU A 244 -10.32 -10.10 9.05
C GLU A 244 -9.76 -9.44 10.35
N LYS A 245 -8.47 -9.50 10.58
CA LYS A 245 -7.79 -8.91 11.73
C LYS A 245 -6.72 -7.93 11.26
N THR A 246 -7.15 -6.76 10.80
CA THR A 246 -6.52 -5.41 10.83
C THR A 246 -4.97 -5.25 10.85
N THR A 247 -4.21 -6.31 11.10
CA THR A 247 -2.76 -6.27 11.29
C THR A 247 -1.99 -6.65 10.02
N CYS A 248 -2.63 -7.29 9.05
CA CYS A 248 -1.93 -7.94 7.93
C CYS A 248 -1.59 -7.04 6.76
N PHE A 249 -2.37 -6.00 6.47
CA PHE A 249 -2.09 -5.15 5.32
C PHE A 249 -0.79 -4.36 5.49
N ASN A 250 -0.55 -3.86 6.68
CA ASN A 250 0.72 -3.22 7.03
C ASN A 250 1.88 -4.23 7.04
N HIS A 251 1.63 -5.50 7.37
CA HIS A 251 2.61 -6.58 7.30
C HIS A 251 2.84 -7.08 5.85
N ALA A 252 1.81 -7.12 5.03
CA ALA A 252 1.89 -7.55 3.63
C ALA A 252 2.65 -6.53 2.76
N PHE A 253 2.45 -5.23 3.01
CA PHE A 253 3.28 -4.18 2.42
C PHE A 253 4.70 -4.11 3.02
N ARG A 254 4.96 -4.76 4.16
CA ARG A 254 6.29 -4.85 4.77
C ARG A 254 7.37 -5.41 3.84
N SER A 255 7.04 -6.32 2.96
CA SER A 255 8.01 -6.96 2.05
C SER A 255 7.84 -6.52 0.59
N SER A 256 6.92 -5.58 0.29
CA SER A 256 6.65 -5.22 -1.08
C SER A 256 7.65 -4.21 -1.59
N SER A 257 8.43 -4.62 -2.53
CA SER A 257 9.27 -3.78 -3.38
C SER A 257 8.45 -2.99 -4.43
N ILE A 258 7.28 -2.42 -4.06
CA ILE A 258 6.70 -1.32 -4.84
C ILE A 258 7.76 -0.24 -5.02
N SER A 259 8.65 -0.10 -4.03
CA SER A 259 9.78 0.81 -4.06
C SER A 259 10.80 0.56 -5.16
N HIS A 260 11.04 -0.66 -5.64
CA HIS A 260 12.08 -0.90 -6.65
C HIS A 260 11.65 -0.44 -8.05
N GLY A 261 10.44 -0.71 -8.47
CA GLY A 261 9.93 -0.22 -9.77
C GLY A 261 9.64 1.29 -9.78
N LEU A 262 9.36 1.88 -8.62
CA LEU A 262 9.13 3.32 -8.49
C LEU A 262 10.44 4.14 -8.42
N PHE A 263 11.52 3.56 -7.87
CA PHE A 263 12.82 4.21 -7.81
C PHE A 263 13.38 4.51 -9.20
N ASP A 264 13.27 3.57 -10.13
CA ASP A 264 13.73 3.75 -11.51
C ASP A 264 12.96 4.85 -12.26
N VAL A 265 11.70 5.08 -11.89
CA VAL A 265 10.87 6.17 -12.46
C VAL A 265 11.19 7.53 -11.82
N LEU A 266 11.51 7.57 -10.53
CA LEU A 266 11.76 8.83 -9.79
C LEU A 266 13.23 9.28 -9.82
N GLU A 267 14.19 8.41 -10.14
CA GLU A 267 15.59 8.81 -10.41
C GLU A 267 15.79 9.28 -11.87
N SER A 268 14.80 9.05 -12.75
CA SER A 268 14.84 9.52 -14.15
C SER A 268 14.10 10.84 -14.39
N VAL A 269 13.59 11.48 -13.36
CA VAL A 269 12.98 12.81 -13.32
C VAL A 269 13.75 13.71 -12.36
#